data_c04b8766b1009348c6b679f32a37335b
#
_entry.id   c04b8766b1009348c6b679f32a37335b
#
_cell.length_a   1.000
_cell.length_b   1.000
_cell.length_c   1.000
_cell.angle_alpha   90.00
_cell.angle_beta   90.00
_cell.angle_gamma   90.00
#
_symmetry.space_group_name_H-M   'P 1'
#
loop_
_entity.id
_entity.type
_entity.pdbx_description
1 polymer ?
#
loop_
_entity_poly.entity_id
_entity_poly.type
_entity_poly.pdbx_seq_one_letter_code
_entity_poly.pdbx_strand_id
1 'polypeptide(L)'
;KSSAASDVYKRQVLGDSRPRKVDIRVVSATNADLRQMVQEHTFREDLFYRINLITVHLPALRERREDIPLLVRHFADKQCESNGLPKVEFTSEAMDYLSRLPYPGNIRELKNLVERTLLVSGKEILTEDDFKSQYQHPIEQKVATNLQGMTLEEIEKQTILQTLEKYNNNMSQVAVALGISRAALYRRLEKYNIQVND
;
A
#
# COMPACT_ATOMS: atom_id res chain seq x y z
N LYS A 1 -20.66 20.66 36.04
CA LYS A 1 -20.42 21.78 35.11
C LYS A 1 -19.00 21.70 34.56
N SER A 2 -18.89 21.29 33.34
CA SER A 2 -17.78 21.54 32.40
C SER A 2 -16.32 21.36 32.90
N SER A 3 -15.97 20.15 33.30
CA SER A 3 -14.58 19.78 33.61
C SER A 3 -13.83 19.19 32.40
N ALA A 4 -14.52 18.69 31.38
CA ALA A 4 -13.90 17.96 30.28
C ALA A 4 -13.09 18.85 29.30
N ALA A 5 -13.45 20.08 29.10
CA ALA A 5 -12.72 20.98 28.21
C ALA A 5 -11.42 21.53 28.80
N SER A 6 -11.32 21.53 30.15
CA SER A 6 -10.16 22.06 30.89
C SER A 6 -8.96 21.09 30.91
N ASP A 7 -9.20 19.79 30.75
CA ASP A 7 -8.13 18.78 30.92
C ASP A 7 -7.27 18.56 29.68
N VAL A 8 -7.74 18.98 28.49
CA VAL A 8 -6.97 18.89 27.23
C VAL A 8 -5.74 19.82 27.25
N TYR A 9 -5.81 20.89 28.04
CA TYR A 9 -4.78 21.94 28.09
C TYR A 9 -3.85 21.85 29.30
N LYS A 10 -3.97 20.79 30.11
CA LYS A 10 -3.08 20.57 31.26
C LYS A 10 -2.09 19.45 30.93
N ARG A 11 -0.81 19.77 30.90
CA ARG A 11 0.27 18.79 30.83
C ARG A 11 1.08 18.78 32.12
N GLN A 12 1.47 17.58 32.54
CA GLN A 12 2.49 17.42 33.58
C GLN A 12 3.83 17.20 32.90
N VAL A 13 4.86 17.87 33.35
CA VAL A 13 6.24 17.57 32.96
C VAL A 13 6.62 16.24 33.58
N LEU A 14 7.30 15.39 32.84
CA LEU A 14 7.76 14.09 33.34
C LEU A 14 8.60 14.35 34.62
N GLY A 15 8.16 13.80 35.74
CA GLY A 15 8.81 14.01 37.06
C GLY A 15 8.31 15.22 37.87
N ASP A 16 7.35 16.01 37.36
CA ASP A 16 6.71 17.09 38.13
C ASP A 16 5.22 16.79 38.34
N SER A 17 4.75 16.91 39.59
CA SER A 17 3.35 16.68 39.96
C SER A 17 2.44 17.88 39.63
N ARG A 18 2.99 19.02 39.23
CA ARG A 18 2.24 20.25 39.02
C ARG A 18 1.71 20.33 37.58
N PRO A 19 0.37 20.41 37.39
CA PRO A 19 -0.20 20.60 36.07
C PRO A 19 0.12 22.01 35.54
N ARG A 20 0.68 22.10 34.34
CA ARG A 20 0.88 23.36 33.64
C ARG A 20 -0.22 23.56 32.59
N LYS A 21 -0.82 24.74 32.58
CA LYS A 21 -1.76 25.14 31.54
C LYS A 21 -0.95 25.43 30.26
N VAL A 22 -1.34 24.80 29.16
CA VAL A 22 -0.72 25.04 27.85
C VAL A 22 -1.80 25.52 26.87
N ASP A 23 -1.44 26.44 26.00
CA ASP A 23 -2.26 26.87 24.88
C ASP A 23 -1.69 26.25 23.62
N ILE A 24 -2.33 25.18 23.14
CA ILE A 24 -1.87 24.41 21.99
C ILE A 24 -3.06 24.04 21.10
N ARG A 25 -2.81 23.97 19.81
CA ARG A 25 -3.71 23.33 18.84
C ARG A 25 -3.24 21.91 18.59
N VAL A 26 -4.12 20.94 18.82
CA VAL A 26 -3.83 19.54 18.55
C VAL A 26 -4.33 19.16 17.16
N VAL A 27 -3.44 18.64 16.32
CA VAL A 27 -3.77 18.06 15.03
C VAL A 27 -3.28 16.62 15.04
N SER A 28 -4.17 15.68 14.80
CA SER A 28 -3.86 14.25 14.72
C SER A 28 -4.14 13.73 13.32
N ALA A 29 -3.43 12.70 12.89
CA ALA A 29 -3.67 12.04 11.62
C ALA A 29 -3.53 10.51 11.79
N THR A 30 -4.35 9.78 11.08
CA THR A 30 -4.31 8.31 11.03
C THR A 30 -4.84 7.82 9.69
N ASN A 31 -4.43 6.64 9.27
CA ASN A 31 -4.99 5.91 8.15
C ASN A 31 -5.90 4.76 8.62
N ALA A 32 -6.07 4.58 9.94
CA ALA A 32 -6.93 3.54 10.51
C ALA A 32 -8.36 4.07 10.71
N ASP A 33 -9.35 3.18 10.60
CA ASP A 33 -10.72 3.49 10.99
C ASP A 33 -10.84 3.44 12.52
N LEU A 34 -10.74 4.61 13.14
CA LEU A 34 -10.82 4.73 14.60
C LEU A 34 -12.19 4.32 15.16
N ARG A 35 -13.28 4.46 14.40
CA ARG A 35 -14.62 4.03 14.84
C ARG A 35 -14.70 2.53 14.94
N GLN A 36 -14.20 1.83 13.94
CA GLN A 36 -14.11 0.37 13.96
C GLN A 36 -13.21 -0.09 15.11
N MET A 37 -12.05 0.53 15.32
CA MET A 37 -11.14 0.20 16.41
C MET A 37 -11.75 0.40 17.79
N VAL A 38 -12.63 1.39 17.97
CA VAL A 38 -13.38 1.58 19.22
C VAL A 38 -14.39 0.44 19.41
N GLN A 39 -15.11 0.03 18.37
CA GLN A 39 -16.04 -1.11 18.42
C GLN A 39 -15.32 -2.43 18.76
N GLU A 40 -14.12 -2.61 18.24
CA GLU A 40 -13.26 -3.76 18.50
C GLU A 40 -12.50 -3.66 19.85
N HIS A 41 -12.73 -2.61 20.65
CA HIS A 41 -12.04 -2.33 21.90
C HIS A 41 -10.50 -2.22 21.79
N THR A 42 -9.97 -1.98 20.58
CA THR A 42 -8.54 -1.79 20.31
C THR A 42 -8.10 -0.32 20.43
N PHE A 43 -9.07 0.62 20.46
CA PHE A 43 -8.85 2.04 20.70
C PHE A 43 -9.81 2.55 21.77
N ARG A 44 -9.31 3.40 22.67
CA ARG A 44 -10.11 3.92 23.79
C ARG A 44 -11.16 4.91 23.29
N GLU A 45 -12.41 4.68 23.69
CA GLU A 45 -13.55 5.51 23.31
C GLU A 45 -13.44 6.94 23.86
N ASP A 46 -12.97 7.10 25.09
CA ASP A 46 -12.79 8.44 25.70
C ASP A 46 -11.75 9.27 24.96
N LEU A 47 -10.69 8.65 24.46
CA LEU A 47 -9.67 9.31 23.67
C LEU A 47 -10.23 9.69 22.28
N PHE A 48 -10.99 8.79 21.66
CA PHE A 48 -11.64 9.05 20.38
C PHE A 48 -12.48 10.34 20.44
N TYR A 49 -13.38 10.48 21.41
CA TYR A 49 -14.20 11.68 21.53
C TYR A 49 -13.42 12.96 21.88
N ARG A 50 -12.25 12.85 22.47
CA ARG A 50 -11.41 14.01 22.75
C ARG A 50 -10.69 14.55 21.53
N ILE A 51 -10.28 13.68 20.61
CA ILE A 51 -9.52 14.08 19.41
C ILE A 51 -10.40 14.27 18.18
N ASN A 52 -11.57 13.63 18.11
CA ASN A 52 -12.45 13.62 16.94
C ASN A 52 -13.47 14.78 16.97
N LEU A 53 -12.98 16.01 17.13
CA LEU A 53 -13.85 17.20 17.09
C LEU A 53 -14.18 17.60 15.65
N ILE A 54 -13.18 17.67 14.78
CA ILE A 54 -13.32 17.99 13.37
C ILE A 54 -12.51 16.95 12.59
N THR A 55 -13.19 16.19 11.73
CA THR A 55 -12.54 15.22 10.85
C THR A 55 -12.43 15.78 9.45
N VAL A 56 -11.23 15.78 8.90
CA VAL A 56 -10.95 16.13 7.50
C VAL A 56 -10.50 14.87 6.79
N HIS A 57 -11.26 14.45 5.80
CA HIS A 57 -10.89 13.32 4.94
C HIS A 57 -9.97 13.82 3.83
N LEU A 58 -8.79 13.20 3.71
CA LEU A 58 -7.86 13.45 2.61
C LEU A 58 -8.08 12.40 1.53
N PRO A 59 -8.52 12.80 0.32
CA PRO A 59 -8.76 11.85 -0.75
C PRO A 59 -7.46 11.17 -1.19
N ALA A 60 -7.56 9.88 -1.53
CA ALA A 60 -6.46 9.13 -2.09
C ALA A 60 -6.11 9.65 -3.50
N LEU A 61 -4.87 9.40 -3.95
CA LEU A 61 -4.41 9.88 -5.26
C LEU A 61 -5.26 9.35 -6.43
N ARG A 62 -5.76 8.10 -6.31
CA ARG A 62 -6.68 7.48 -7.28
C ARG A 62 -8.03 8.22 -7.41
N GLU A 63 -8.42 9.02 -6.44
CA GLU A 63 -9.66 9.82 -6.41
C GLU A 63 -9.46 11.23 -7.01
N ARG A 64 -8.19 11.63 -7.23
CA ARG A 64 -7.80 12.92 -7.79
C ARG A 64 -6.73 12.76 -8.87
N ARG A 65 -7.04 11.95 -9.87
CA ARG A 65 -6.10 11.59 -10.94
C ARG A 65 -5.64 12.78 -11.78
N GLU A 66 -6.45 13.81 -11.85
CA GLU A 66 -6.15 15.08 -12.52
C GLU A 66 -4.95 15.83 -11.91
N ASP A 67 -4.62 15.57 -10.65
CA ASP A 67 -3.44 16.15 -10.00
C ASP A 67 -2.13 15.43 -10.41
N ILE A 68 -2.22 14.21 -10.94
CA ILE A 68 -1.03 13.36 -11.22
C ILE A 68 -0.07 14.05 -12.19
N PRO A 69 -0.48 14.62 -13.33
CA PRO A 69 0.45 15.26 -14.25
C PRO A 69 1.22 16.43 -13.62
N LEU A 70 0.55 17.20 -12.76
CA LEU A 70 1.19 18.33 -12.05
C LEU A 70 2.20 17.81 -11.02
N LEU A 71 1.84 16.77 -10.27
CA LEU A 71 2.72 16.15 -9.28
C LEU A 71 3.95 15.50 -9.92
N VAL A 72 3.77 14.83 -11.07
CA VAL A 72 4.88 14.21 -11.84
C VAL A 72 5.91 15.27 -12.21
N ARG A 73 5.45 16.37 -12.82
CA ARG A 73 6.34 17.49 -13.21
C ARG A 73 7.04 18.09 -11.99
N HIS A 74 6.30 18.35 -10.92
CA HIS A 74 6.87 18.89 -9.69
C HIS A 74 7.97 18.00 -9.10
N PHE A 75 7.77 16.69 -9.03
CA PHE A 75 8.78 15.76 -8.51
C PHE A 75 9.98 15.64 -9.45
N ALA A 76 9.75 15.66 -10.76
CA ALA A 76 10.82 15.62 -11.74
C ALA A 76 11.68 16.88 -11.68
N ASP A 77 11.07 18.06 -11.69
CA ASP A 77 11.79 19.35 -11.60
C ASP A 77 12.64 19.40 -10.32
N LYS A 78 12.03 19.05 -9.18
CA LYS A 78 12.73 19.02 -7.89
C LYS A 78 13.90 18.04 -7.89
N GLN A 79 13.73 16.87 -8.50
CA GLN A 79 14.80 15.86 -8.59
C GLN A 79 15.94 16.33 -9.50
N CYS A 80 15.60 16.94 -10.65
CA CYS A 80 16.58 17.50 -11.55
C CYS A 80 17.40 18.62 -10.89
N GLU A 81 16.72 19.55 -10.21
CA GLU A 81 17.38 20.62 -9.46
C GLU A 81 18.33 20.09 -8.37
N SER A 82 17.85 19.10 -7.59
CA SER A 82 18.62 18.55 -6.46
C SER A 82 19.87 17.79 -6.90
N ASN A 83 19.87 17.19 -8.10
CA ASN A 83 20.96 16.38 -8.63
C ASN A 83 21.76 17.07 -9.76
N GLY A 84 21.43 18.32 -10.11
CA GLY A 84 22.09 19.02 -11.20
C GLY A 84 21.84 18.40 -12.58
N LEU A 85 20.71 17.72 -12.75
CA LEU A 85 20.32 17.08 -14.01
C LEU A 85 19.60 18.08 -14.94
N PRO A 86 19.66 17.89 -16.26
CA PRO A 86 18.86 18.68 -17.19
C PRO A 86 17.36 18.47 -16.94
N LYS A 87 16.55 19.45 -17.32
CA LYS A 87 15.09 19.30 -17.28
C LYS A 87 14.66 18.17 -18.21
N VAL A 88 13.70 17.39 -17.73
CA VAL A 88 13.19 16.22 -18.45
C VAL A 88 11.76 16.49 -18.94
N GLU A 89 11.48 16.05 -20.14
CA GLU A 89 10.16 16.08 -20.74
C GLU A 89 9.49 14.70 -20.69
N PHE A 90 8.17 14.69 -20.75
CA PHE A 90 7.36 13.48 -20.72
C PHE A 90 6.50 13.40 -21.97
N THR A 91 6.43 12.22 -22.60
CA THR A 91 5.49 12.01 -23.68
C THR A 91 4.04 12.00 -23.17
N SER A 92 3.08 12.28 -24.03
CA SER A 92 1.64 12.21 -23.70
C SER A 92 1.25 10.82 -23.19
N GLU A 93 1.77 9.79 -23.85
CA GLU A 93 1.52 8.38 -23.50
C GLU A 93 2.04 8.05 -22.07
N ALA A 94 3.22 8.59 -21.72
CA ALA A 94 3.77 8.43 -20.38
C ALA A 94 2.88 9.08 -19.31
N MET A 95 2.39 10.30 -19.56
CA MET A 95 1.48 11.00 -18.66
C MET A 95 0.13 10.29 -18.52
N ASP A 96 -0.42 9.79 -19.61
CA ASP A 96 -1.66 9.01 -19.61
C ASP A 96 -1.48 7.69 -18.86
N TYR A 97 -0.37 7.01 -19.06
CA TYR A 97 -0.05 5.78 -18.31
C TYR A 97 0.02 6.05 -16.82
N LEU A 98 0.80 7.05 -16.39
CA LEU A 98 0.93 7.42 -15.00
C LEU A 98 -0.42 7.78 -14.36
N SER A 99 -1.31 8.45 -15.10
CA SER A 99 -2.63 8.86 -14.60
C SER A 99 -3.59 7.67 -14.38
N ARG A 100 -3.33 6.52 -15.01
CA ARG A 100 -4.16 5.31 -14.87
C ARG A 100 -3.74 4.38 -13.75
N LEU A 101 -2.53 4.52 -13.22
CA LEU A 101 -2.01 3.65 -12.17
C LEU A 101 -2.79 3.80 -10.85
N PRO A 102 -2.94 2.72 -10.07
CA PRO A 102 -3.79 2.71 -8.88
C PRO A 102 -3.17 3.40 -7.66
N TYR A 103 -1.86 3.49 -7.56
CA TYR A 103 -1.10 4.12 -6.47
C TYR A 103 -1.59 3.78 -5.06
N PRO A 104 -1.54 2.53 -4.59
CA PRO A 104 -1.90 2.19 -3.22
C PRO A 104 -1.04 2.93 -2.19
N GLY A 105 0.23 3.22 -2.50
CA GLY A 105 1.12 4.06 -1.71
C GLY A 105 0.95 5.57 -1.93
N ASN A 106 -0.10 5.98 -2.68
CA ASN A 106 -0.47 7.38 -2.93
C ASN A 106 0.70 8.21 -3.50
N ILE A 107 0.83 9.46 -3.04
CA ILE A 107 1.85 10.41 -3.49
C ILE A 107 3.28 9.89 -3.26
N ARG A 108 3.52 9.11 -2.19
CA ARG A 108 4.85 8.55 -1.94
C ARG A 108 5.27 7.55 -3.02
N GLU A 109 4.35 6.73 -3.47
CA GLU A 109 4.60 5.76 -4.54
C GLU A 109 4.86 6.46 -5.86
N LEU A 110 3.99 7.43 -6.24
CA LEU A 110 4.19 8.25 -7.42
C LEU A 110 5.57 8.94 -7.41
N LYS A 111 5.91 9.59 -6.30
CA LYS A 111 7.21 10.27 -6.14
C LYS A 111 8.37 9.29 -6.36
N ASN A 112 8.35 8.14 -5.68
CA ASN A 112 9.41 7.14 -5.79
C ASN A 112 9.53 6.58 -7.22
N LEU A 113 8.41 6.39 -7.92
CA LEU A 113 8.38 5.93 -9.30
C LEU A 113 9.05 6.97 -10.22
N VAL A 114 8.68 8.24 -10.10
CA VAL A 114 9.26 9.33 -10.91
C VAL A 114 10.76 9.47 -10.64
N GLU A 115 11.16 9.56 -9.37
CA GLU A 115 12.57 9.72 -8.98
C GLU A 115 13.44 8.55 -9.46
N ARG A 116 12.94 7.31 -9.32
CA ARG A 116 13.65 6.10 -9.78
C ARG A 116 13.78 6.09 -11.29
N THR A 117 12.71 6.39 -12.03
CA THR A 117 12.74 6.41 -13.49
C THR A 117 13.72 7.43 -14.02
N LEU A 118 13.76 8.63 -13.43
CA LEU A 118 14.72 9.67 -13.78
C LEU A 118 16.17 9.21 -13.60
N LEU A 119 16.48 8.60 -12.46
CA LEU A 119 17.84 8.15 -12.13
C LEU A 119 18.31 6.98 -13.00
N VAL A 120 17.39 6.08 -13.38
CA VAL A 120 17.74 4.87 -14.13
C VAL A 120 17.77 5.12 -15.63
N SER A 121 16.84 5.92 -16.17
CA SER A 121 16.75 6.16 -17.62
C SER A 121 17.88 7.02 -18.16
N GLY A 122 18.27 8.06 -17.42
CA GLY A 122 19.28 9.04 -17.87
C GLY A 122 18.91 9.79 -19.15
N LYS A 123 17.63 9.77 -19.53
CA LYS A 123 17.10 10.38 -20.76
C LYS A 123 16.52 11.76 -20.49
N GLU A 124 16.53 12.62 -21.49
CA GLU A 124 15.86 13.93 -21.43
C GLU A 124 14.36 13.85 -21.75
N ILE A 125 13.91 12.79 -22.47
CA ILE A 125 12.50 12.54 -22.77
C ILE A 125 12.14 11.15 -22.22
N LEU A 126 11.17 11.12 -21.32
CA LEU A 126 10.67 9.89 -20.70
C LEU A 126 9.39 9.40 -21.39
N THR A 127 9.42 8.12 -21.72
CA THR A 127 8.33 7.42 -22.41
C THR A 127 7.57 6.51 -21.43
N GLU A 128 6.42 5.99 -21.89
CA GLU A 128 5.62 5.02 -21.15
C GLU A 128 6.45 3.78 -20.76
N ASP A 129 7.31 3.29 -21.67
CA ASP A 129 8.11 2.08 -21.43
C ASP A 129 9.17 2.29 -20.34
N ASP A 130 9.71 3.50 -20.19
CA ASP A 130 10.63 3.83 -19.11
C ASP A 130 9.94 3.68 -17.74
N PHE A 131 8.68 4.11 -17.63
CA PHE A 131 7.89 3.95 -16.42
C PHE A 131 7.43 2.51 -16.18
N LYS A 132 7.01 1.79 -17.23
CA LYS A 132 6.63 0.38 -17.13
C LYS A 132 7.76 -0.47 -16.58
N SER A 133 8.98 -0.23 -17.02
CA SER A 133 10.17 -0.97 -16.56
C SER A 133 10.46 -0.76 -15.07
N GLN A 134 10.10 0.41 -14.54
CA GLN A 134 10.34 0.80 -13.14
C GLN A 134 9.12 0.61 -12.24
N TYR A 135 7.92 0.49 -12.80
CA TYR A 135 6.72 0.22 -12.04
C TYR A 135 6.78 -1.21 -11.48
N GLN A 136 7.21 -1.30 -10.24
CA GLN A 136 6.99 -2.53 -9.48
C GLN A 136 5.50 -2.56 -9.20
N HIS A 137 4.78 -3.53 -9.79
CA HIS A 137 3.41 -3.78 -9.36
C HIS A 137 3.38 -3.69 -7.83
N PRO A 138 2.43 -2.95 -7.25
CA PRO A 138 2.25 -2.97 -5.81
C PRO A 138 2.34 -4.44 -5.47
N ILE A 139 3.22 -4.78 -4.51
CA ILE A 139 3.28 -6.14 -4.00
C ILE A 139 1.81 -6.50 -3.96
N GLU A 140 1.39 -7.39 -4.89
CA GLU A 140 0.09 -8.00 -4.71
C GLU A 140 0.18 -8.40 -3.26
N GLN A 141 -0.44 -7.58 -2.40
CA GLN A 141 -0.82 -8.12 -1.12
C GLN A 141 -1.54 -9.35 -1.62
N LYS A 142 -0.79 -10.49 -1.59
CA LYS A 142 -1.42 -11.77 -1.69
C LYS A 142 -2.64 -11.52 -0.87
N VAL A 143 -3.76 -11.36 -1.57
CA VAL A 143 -5.05 -11.26 -0.93
C VAL A 143 -4.86 -12.36 0.07
N ALA A 144 -4.71 -11.97 1.36
CA ALA A 144 -4.76 -12.93 2.41
C ALA A 144 -6.12 -13.50 2.12
N THR A 145 -6.09 -14.54 1.31
CA THR A 145 -7.23 -15.25 0.78
C THR A 145 -7.96 -15.48 2.05
N ASN A 146 -9.15 -14.94 2.20
CA ASN A 146 -9.90 -14.94 3.43
C ASN A 146 -9.93 -16.39 3.89
N LEU A 147 -8.89 -16.80 4.60
CA LEU A 147 -8.75 -18.14 5.18
C LEU A 147 -9.75 -18.32 6.33
N GLN A 148 -10.39 -17.21 6.72
CA GLN A 148 -11.49 -17.21 7.66
C GLN A 148 -12.73 -17.81 6.98
N GLY A 149 -12.95 -19.08 7.27
CA GLY A 149 -14.09 -19.85 6.79
C GLY A 149 -13.78 -20.91 5.74
N MET A 150 -12.55 -21.02 5.25
CA MET A 150 -12.14 -22.11 4.37
C MET A 150 -11.65 -23.33 5.17
N THR A 151 -12.00 -24.51 4.71
CA THR A 151 -11.47 -25.74 5.25
C THR A 151 -10.00 -25.93 4.85
N LEU A 152 -9.24 -26.74 5.60
CA LEU A 152 -7.86 -27.08 5.26
C LEU A 152 -7.75 -27.70 3.85
N GLU A 153 -8.74 -28.45 3.42
CA GLU A 153 -8.79 -29.06 2.09
C GLU A 153 -8.97 -28.00 0.98
N GLU A 154 -9.78 -26.99 1.20
CA GLU A 154 -9.95 -25.87 0.25
C GLU A 154 -8.69 -25.04 0.13
N ILE A 155 -8.01 -24.79 1.25
CA ILE A 155 -6.73 -24.06 1.28
C ILE A 155 -5.65 -24.88 0.54
N GLU A 156 -5.57 -26.16 0.79
CA GLU A 156 -4.62 -27.07 0.12
C GLU A 156 -4.87 -27.09 -1.39
N LYS A 157 -6.13 -27.24 -1.81
CA LYS A 157 -6.54 -27.23 -3.22
C LYS A 157 -6.16 -25.89 -3.90
N GLN A 158 -6.47 -24.77 -3.31
CA GLN A 158 -6.12 -23.44 -3.86
C GLN A 158 -4.60 -23.27 -3.97
N THR A 159 -3.86 -23.66 -2.95
CA THR A 159 -2.39 -23.56 -2.95
C THR A 159 -1.77 -24.39 -4.07
N ILE A 160 -2.29 -25.59 -4.32
CA ILE A 160 -1.84 -26.45 -5.43
C ILE A 160 -2.15 -25.78 -6.77
N LEU A 161 -3.37 -25.26 -6.99
CA LEU A 161 -3.77 -24.62 -8.24
C LEU A 161 -2.90 -23.38 -8.54
N GLN A 162 -2.70 -22.50 -7.57
CA GLN A 162 -1.84 -21.32 -7.73
C GLN A 162 -0.38 -21.68 -8.04
N THR A 163 0.11 -22.76 -7.43
CA THR A 163 1.49 -23.21 -7.67
C THR A 163 1.64 -23.84 -9.05
N LEU A 164 0.64 -24.59 -9.53
CA LEU A 164 0.59 -25.12 -10.90
C LEU A 164 0.63 -24.00 -11.93
N GLU A 165 -0.20 -22.99 -11.77
CA GLU A 165 -0.24 -21.81 -12.64
C GLU A 165 1.11 -21.07 -12.65
N LYS A 166 1.68 -20.82 -11.49
CA LYS A 166 2.96 -20.12 -11.33
C LYS A 166 4.14 -20.82 -12.04
N TYR A 167 4.14 -22.16 -12.06
CA TYR A 167 5.22 -22.95 -12.67
C TYR A 167 4.81 -23.62 -13.99
N ASN A 168 3.78 -23.07 -14.66
CA ASN A 168 3.31 -23.56 -15.97
C ASN A 168 3.15 -25.08 -16.02
N ASN A 169 2.52 -25.67 -15.01
CA ASN A 169 2.28 -27.09 -14.85
C ASN A 169 3.55 -27.98 -14.75
N ASN A 170 4.71 -27.40 -14.47
CA ASN A 170 5.93 -28.18 -14.27
C ASN A 170 5.89 -28.94 -12.93
N MET A 171 5.48 -30.21 -12.98
CA MET A 171 5.26 -31.05 -11.79
C MET A 171 6.48 -31.16 -10.87
N SER A 172 7.69 -31.11 -11.43
CA SER A 172 8.92 -31.19 -10.62
C SER A 172 9.11 -29.92 -9.80
N GLN A 173 8.93 -28.76 -10.42
CA GLN A 173 9.06 -27.47 -9.75
C GLN A 173 7.93 -27.23 -8.75
N VAL A 174 6.71 -27.63 -9.10
CA VAL A 174 5.53 -27.54 -8.22
C VAL A 174 5.73 -28.39 -6.96
N ALA A 175 6.19 -29.63 -7.10
CA ALA A 175 6.44 -30.50 -5.96
C ALA A 175 7.49 -29.92 -5.00
N VAL A 176 8.60 -29.40 -5.56
CA VAL A 176 9.65 -28.72 -4.78
C VAL A 176 9.11 -27.46 -4.08
N ALA A 177 8.34 -26.64 -4.78
CA ALA A 177 7.77 -25.41 -4.24
C ALA A 177 6.77 -25.66 -3.10
N LEU A 178 6.02 -26.78 -3.16
CA LEU A 178 5.08 -27.21 -2.13
C LEU A 178 5.74 -28.03 -1.01
N GLY A 179 7.04 -28.35 -1.12
CA GLY A 179 7.76 -29.16 -0.12
C GLY A 179 7.28 -30.62 -0.06
N ILE A 180 6.74 -31.15 -1.14
CA ILE A 180 6.22 -32.53 -1.21
C ILE A 180 6.87 -33.36 -2.33
N SER A 181 6.78 -34.66 -2.24
CA SER A 181 7.23 -35.52 -3.33
C SER A 181 6.29 -35.49 -4.55
N ARG A 182 6.80 -35.72 -5.75
CA ARG A 182 5.97 -35.77 -6.98
C ARG A 182 4.82 -36.78 -6.84
N ALA A 183 5.07 -37.93 -6.24
CA ALA A 183 4.04 -38.93 -6.01
C ALA A 183 2.94 -38.44 -5.04
N ALA A 184 3.31 -37.62 -4.05
CA ALA A 184 2.36 -37.03 -3.15
C ALA A 184 1.54 -35.91 -3.85
N LEU A 185 2.15 -35.18 -4.77
CA LEU A 185 1.45 -34.17 -5.59
C LEU A 185 0.40 -34.86 -6.48
N TYR A 186 0.75 -35.89 -7.22
CA TYR A 186 -0.21 -36.60 -8.08
C TYR A 186 -1.41 -37.17 -7.30
N ARG A 187 -1.19 -37.73 -6.11
CA ARG A 187 -2.30 -38.19 -5.24
C ARG A 187 -3.23 -37.07 -4.83
N ARG A 188 -2.71 -35.88 -4.61
CA ARG A 188 -3.53 -34.68 -4.27
C ARG A 188 -4.29 -34.15 -5.48
N LEU A 189 -3.67 -34.15 -6.66
CA LEU A 189 -4.34 -33.78 -7.91
C LEU A 189 -5.53 -34.70 -8.19
N GLU A 190 -5.35 -36.00 -8.01
CA GLU A 190 -6.42 -37.00 -8.14
C GLU A 190 -7.52 -36.79 -7.08
N LYS A 191 -7.14 -36.59 -5.81
CA LYS A 191 -8.08 -36.32 -4.70
C LYS A 191 -8.97 -35.12 -4.98
N TYR A 192 -8.42 -34.07 -5.58
CA TYR A 192 -9.13 -32.81 -5.83
C TYR A 192 -9.71 -32.69 -7.25
N ASN A 193 -9.63 -33.77 -8.07
CA ASN A 193 -10.07 -33.79 -9.48
C ASN A 193 -9.47 -32.62 -10.29
N ILE A 194 -8.20 -32.31 -10.10
CA ILE A 194 -7.49 -31.28 -10.84
C ILE A 194 -6.88 -31.94 -12.09
N GLN A 195 -7.40 -31.57 -13.26
CA GLN A 195 -6.83 -31.98 -14.54
C GLN A 195 -5.68 -31.06 -14.91
N VAL A 196 -4.53 -31.63 -15.19
CA VAL A 196 -3.35 -30.92 -15.67
C VAL A 196 -3.14 -31.39 -17.10
N ASN A 197 -3.29 -30.49 -18.06
CA ASN A 197 -2.93 -30.77 -19.44
C ASN A 197 -1.40 -30.74 -19.55
N ASP A 198 -0.82 -31.85 -20.02
CA ASP A 198 0.60 -31.95 -20.34
C ASP A 198 0.99 -31.01 -21.48
#